data_d060a49c447eb2669e978fdc40c056c2
#
_entry.id   d060a49c447eb2669e978fdc40c056c2
#
_cell.length_a   1.000
_cell.length_b   1.000
_cell.length_c   1.000
_cell.angle_alpha   90.00
_cell.angle_beta   90.00
_cell.angle_gamma   90.00
#
_symmetry.space_group_name_H-M   'P 1'
#
loop_
_entity.id
_entity.type
_entity.pdbx_description
1 polymer ?
#
loop_
_entity_poly.entity_id
_entity_poly.type
_entity_poly.pdbx_seq_one_letter_code
_entity_poly.pdbx_strand_id
1 'polypeptide(L)'
;MHNRTAAHASAIAAGVFLALFAALTVSLIFVDRQPIAGDGSLVGLATFNLDARAILGQSDLMEKLSNALLIVPAIGALMLAIVGCKQLIRSRSRSGVDRDLWLLLGIYGAMLVLYVLFNCISPNNRPILEDGVCEPSFPSSHTLLAVTMCGTAMIQAVQRIRQGGLR
;
A
#
# COMPACT_ATOMS: atom_id res chain seq x y z
N MET A 1 20.29 25.05 4.89
CA MET A 1 20.95 23.80 5.27
C MET A 1 19.98 22.75 5.80
N HIS A 2 19.02 23.11 6.64
CA HIS A 2 18.02 22.19 7.24
C HIS A 2 17.22 21.33 6.26
N ASN A 3 16.84 21.87 5.10
CA ASN A 3 16.06 21.12 4.07
C ASN A 3 16.87 20.00 3.37
N ARG A 4 18.18 20.15 3.21
CA ARG A 4 19.03 19.12 2.58
C ARG A 4 19.23 17.93 3.50
N THR A 5 19.43 18.17 4.79
CA THR A 5 19.61 17.11 5.79
C THR A 5 18.33 16.25 5.91
N ALA A 6 17.15 16.89 5.93
CA ALA A 6 15.88 16.17 5.95
C ALA A 6 15.66 15.33 4.67
N ALA A 7 16.00 15.87 3.49
CA ALA A 7 15.90 15.14 2.24
C ALA A 7 16.83 13.91 2.20
N HIS A 8 18.08 14.05 2.67
CA HIS A 8 19.00 12.92 2.77
C HIS A 8 18.51 11.85 3.75
N ALA A 9 18.03 12.25 4.92
CA ALA A 9 17.48 11.31 5.89
C ALA A 9 16.27 10.53 5.33
N SER A 10 15.37 11.21 4.62
CA SER A 10 14.23 10.56 3.96
C SER A 10 14.66 9.60 2.85
N ALA A 11 15.69 9.96 2.06
CA ALA A 11 16.21 9.10 1.01
C ALA A 11 16.89 7.85 1.58
N ILE A 12 17.64 7.99 2.68
CA ILE A 12 18.25 6.85 3.38
C ILE A 12 17.16 5.93 3.94
N ALA A 13 16.16 6.49 4.61
CA ALA A 13 15.05 5.71 5.15
C ALA A 13 14.31 4.95 4.03
N ALA A 14 14.01 5.59 2.90
CA ALA A 14 13.39 4.95 1.75
C ALA A 14 14.27 3.81 1.19
N GLY A 15 15.58 4.00 1.10
CA GLY A 15 16.53 2.97 0.68
C GLY A 15 16.55 1.77 1.63
N VAL A 16 16.54 2.01 2.94
CA VAL A 16 16.47 0.95 3.95
C VAL A 16 15.17 0.16 3.84
N PHE A 17 14.01 0.84 3.74
CA PHE A 17 12.73 0.15 3.58
C PHE A 17 12.64 -0.66 2.28
N LEU A 18 13.19 -0.12 1.18
CA LEU A 18 13.25 -0.85 -0.08
C LEU A 18 14.12 -2.11 0.03
N ALA A 19 15.27 -2.02 0.69
CA ALA A 19 16.14 -3.16 0.92
C ALA A 19 15.48 -4.23 1.80
N LEU A 20 14.78 -3.82 2.88
CA LEU A 20 14.02 -4.73 3.74
C LEU A 20 12.87 -5.40 2.98
N PHE A 21 12.17 -4.65 2.15
CA PHE A 21 11.10 -5.18 1.29
C PHE A 21 11.64 -6.22 0.30
N ALA A 22 12.75 -5.91 -0.36
CA ALA A 22 13.41 -6.84 -1.28
C ALA A 22 13.91 -8.11 -0.55
N ALA A 23 14.53 -7.96 0.62
CA ALA A 23 14.98 -9.08 1.44
C ALA A 23 13.81 -9.97 1.87
N LEU A 24 12.69 -9.39 2.32
CA LEU A 24 11.48 -10.13 2.66
C LEU A 24 10.90 -10.86 1.45
N THR A 25 10.83 -10.19 0.29
CA THR A 25 10.36 -10.82 -0.96
C THR A 25 11.21 -12.04 -1.32
N VAL A 26 12.52 -11.90 -1.27
CA VAL A 26 13.45 -13.02 -1.52
C VAL A 26 13.26 -14.14 -0.49
N SER A 27 13.11 -13.81 0.78
CA SER A 27 12.86 -14.81 1.83
C SER A 27 11.56 -15.59 1.58
N LEU A 28 10.49 -14.93 1.19
CA LEU A 28 9.21 -15.58 0.86
C LEU A 28 9.31 -16.52 -0.35
N ILE A 29 10.22 -16.23 -1.28
CA ILE A 29 10.41 -17.07 -2.47
C ILE A 29 11.31 -18.29 -2.18
N PHE A 30 12.29 -18.16 -1.29
CA PHE A 30 13.34 -19.16 -1.15
C PHE A 30 13.42 -19.84 0.22
N VAL A 31 12.84 -19.27 1.28
CA VAL A 31 13.00 -19.77 2.65
C VAL A 31 11.73 -20.48 3.09
N ASP A 32 11.89 -21.71 3.60
CA ASP A 32 10.85 -22.52 4.24
C ASP A 32 9.52 -22.55 3.41
N ARG A 33 9.65 -22.96 2.15
CA ARG A 33 8.48 -23.13 1.27
C ARG A 33 7.86 -24.51 1.45
N GLN A 34 6.60 -24.55 1.85
CA GLN A 34 5.86 -25.79 2.06
C GLN A 34 4.49 -25.74 1.37
N PRO A 35 3.98 -26.90 0.88
CA PRO A 35 2.64 -26.99 0.31
C PRO A 35 1.61 -27.12 1.44
N ILE A 36 1.25 -25.99 2.04
CA ILE A 36 0.31 -25.95 3.17
C ILE A 36 -1.14 -25.86 2.68
N ALA A 37 -1.37 -25.17 1.57
CA ALA A 37 -2.68 -25.09 0.97
C ALA A 37 -3.06 -26.44 0.35
N GLY A 38 -4.31 -26.86 0.48
CA GLY A 38 -4.78 -28.16 0.03
C GLY A 38 -4.71 -28.40 -1.48
N ASP A 39 -4.44 -27.36 -2.28
CA ASP A 39 -4.25 -27.40 -3.74
C ASP A 39 -2.78 -27.62 -4.15
N GLY A 40 -1.86 -27.77 -3.20
CA GLY A 40 -0.43 -27.93 -3.45
C GLY A 40 0.33 -26.61 -3.65
N SER A 41 -0.32 -25.45 -3.52
CA SER A 41 0.33 -24.16 -3.59
C SER A 41 1.36 -23.96 -2.50
N LEU A 42 2.53 -23.42 -2.88
CA LEU A 42 3.64 -23.21 -1.96
C LEU A 42 3.47 -21.91 -1.19
N VAL A 43 3.66 -22.00 0.12
CA VAL A 43 3.69 -20.85 1.04
C VAL A 43 5.11 -20.68 1.56
N GLY A 44 5.68 -19.49 1.40
CA GLY A 44 7.01 -19.15 1.92
C GLY A 44 6.94 -18.75 3.39
N LEU A 45 8.05 -18.93 4.12
CA LEU A 45 8.12 -18.76 5.58
C LEU A 45 6.98 -19.55 6.27
N ALA A 46 6.77 -20.77 5.83
CA ALA A 46 5.60 -21.58 6.14
C ALA A 46 5.42 -21.80 7.64
N THR A 47 6.49 -22.16 8.33
CA THR A 47 6.47 -22.38 9.80
C THR A 47 6.06 -21.10 10.51
N PHE A 48 6.69 -19.96 10.17
CA PHE A 48 6.34 -18.66 10.75
C PHE A 48 4.88 -18.27 10.49
N ASN A 49 4.39 -18.47 9.27
CA ASN A 49 3.00 -18.16 8.89
C ASN A 49 2.00 -19.03 9.66
N LEU A 50 2.30 -20.32 9.86
CA LEU A 50 1.45 -21.22 10.65
C LEU A 50 1.43 -20.84 12.12
N ASP A 51 2.59 -20.56 12.70
CA ASP A 51 2.71 -20.14 14.11
C ASP A 51 1.99 -18.81 14.35
N ALA A 52 2.21 -17.83 13.48
CA ALA A 52 1.53 -16.53 13.56
C ALA A 52 0.01 -16.71 13.48
N ARG A 53 -0.47 -17.56 12.59
CA ARG A 53 -1.90 -17.87 12.48
C ARG A 53 -2.44 -18.58 13.73
N ALA A 54 -1.69 -19.52 14.29
CA ALA A 54 -2.10 -20.22 15.51
C ALA A 54 -2.25 -19.26 16.70
N ILE A 55 -1.39 -18.24 16.78
CA ILE A 55 -1.41 -17.24 17.85
C ILE A 55 -2.49 -16.19 17.62
N LEU A 56 -2.60 -15.65 16.40
CA LEU A 56 -3.49 -14.53 16.08
C LEU A 56 -4.94 -14.99 15.81
N GLY A 57 -5.11 -16.24 15.41
CA GLY A 57 -6.39 -16.76 15.01
C GLY A 57 -6.88 -16.21 13.66
N GLN A 58 -8.11 -16.56 13.31
CA GLN A 58 -8.84 -16.04 12.17
C GLN A 58 -10.16 -15.44 12.67
N SER A 59 -10.52 -14.26 12.18
CA SER A 59 -11.73 -13.58 12.58
C SER A 59 -12.39 -12.90 11.38
N ASP A 60 -13.52 -13.42 10.96
CA ASP A 60 -14.34 -12.85 9.89
C ASP A 60 -14.77 -11.40 10.20
N LEU A 61 -14.95 -11.10 11.50
CA LEU A 61 -15.25 -9.73 11.94
C LEU A 61 -14.10 -8.77 11.63
N MET A 62 -12.87 -9.18 11.91
CA MET A 62 -11.68 -8.36 11.65
C MET A 62 -11.45 -8.17 10.15
N GLU A 63 -11.75 -9.17 9.35
CA GLU A 63 -11.69 -9.08 7.89
C GLU A 63 -12.72 -8.09 7.36
N LYS A 64 -13.99 -8.22 7.75
CA LYS A 64 -15.06 -7.28 7.37
C LYS A 64 -14.76 -5.85 7.83
N LEU A 65 -14.22 -5.69 9.04
CA LEU A 65 -13.82 -4.38 9.57
C LEU A 65 -12.67 -3.78 8.77
N SER A 66 -11.66 -4.58 8.41
CA SER A 66 -10.53 -4.14 7.57
C SER A 66 -11.01 -3.68 6.20
N ASN A 67 -11.91 -4.44 5.57
CA ASN A 67 -12.52 -4.07 4.29
C ASN A 67 -13.34 -2.78 4.40
N ALA A 68 -14.13 -2.62 5.45
CA ALA A 68 -14.92 -1.42 5.68
C ALA A 68 -14.04 -0.18 5.93
N LEU A 69 -12.95 -0.32 6.67
CA LEU A 69 -12.02 0.77 6.95
C LEU A 69 -11.30 1.29 5.71
N LEU A 70 -11.14 0.48 4.65
CA LEU A 70 -10.57 0.94 3.38
C LEU A 70 -11.47 1.93 2.63
N ILE A 71 -12.77 1.98 2.95
CA ILE A 71 -13.70 2.94 2.33
C ILE A 71 -13.30 4.37 2.67
N VAL A 72 -12.81 4.62 3.88
CA VAL A 72 -12.45 5.97 4.35
C VAL A 72 -11.32 6.58 3.49
N PRO A 73 -10.14 5.94 3.34
CA PRO A 73 -9.09 6.47 2.48
C PRO A 73 -9.48 6.50 1.00
N ALA A 74 -10.34 5.58 0.53
CA ALA A 74 -10.84 5.60 -0.84
C ALA A 74 -11.69 6.86 -1.13
N ILE A 75 -12.57 7.24 -0.20
CA ILE A 75 -13.33 8.50 -0.28
C ILE A 75 -12.37 9.70 -0.31
N GLY A 76 -11.34 9.71 0.55
CA GLY A 76 -10.33 10.76 0.56
C GLY A 76 -9.60 10.91 -0.78
N ALA A 77 -9.19 9.80 -1.38
CA ALA A 77 -8.54 9.78 -2.69
C ALA A 77 -9.49 10.28 -3.79
N LEU A 78 -10.76 9.87 -3.76
CA LEU A 78 -11.77 10.34 -4.70
C LEU A 78 -11.99 11.85 -4.59
N MET A 79 -12.07 12.38 -3.38
CA MET A 79 -12.19 13.84 -3.16
C MET A 79 -11.00 14.60 -3.73
N LEU A 80 -9.77 14.12 -3.55
CA LEU A 80 -8.58 14.73 -4.13
C LEU A 80 -8.58 14.66 -5.67
N ALA A 81 -9.04 13.56 -6.24
CA ALA A 81 -9.22 13.40 -7.68
C ALA A 81 -10.24 14.43 -8.24
N ILE A 82 -11.38 14.62 -7.55
CA ILE A 82 -12.39 15.61 -7.92
C ILE A 82 -11.81 17.04 -7.88
N VAL A 83 -11.01 17.38 -6.86
CA VAL A 83 -10.34 18.67 -6.77
C VAL A 83 -9.38 18.87 -7.94
N GLY A 84 -8.56 17.87 -8.26
CA GLY A 84 -7.64 17.93 -9.41
C GLY A 84 -8.37 18.11 -10.75
N CYS A 85 -9.45 17.35 -10.97
CA CYS A 85 -10.28 17.47 -12.17
C CYS A 85 -10.90 18.89 -12.27
N LYS A 86 -11.45 19.42 -11.17
CA LYS A 86 -12.01 20.80 -11.16
C LYS A 86 -10.95 21.85 -11.49
N GLN A 87 -9.75 21.72 -10.92
CA GLN A 87 -8.64 22.64 -11.24
C GLN A 87 -8.25 22.54 -12.71
N LEU A 88 -8.15 21.34 -13.28
CA LEU A 88 -7.80 21.14 -14.68
C LEU A 88 -8.84 21.73 -15.62
N ILE A 89 -10.13 21.50 -15.35
CA ILE A 89 -11.24 22.05 -16.15
C ILE A 89 -11.26 23.58 -16.09
N ARG A 90 -11.10 24.14 -14.89
CA ARG A 90 -11.15 25.60 -14.68
C ARG A 90 -9.97 26.32 -15.31
N SER A 91 -8.77 25.77 -15.20
CA SER A 91 -7.56 26.40 -15.74
C SER A 91 -7.35 26.15 -17.22
N ARG A 92 -8.00 25.13 -17.79
CA ARG A 92 -7.78 24.62 -19.16
C ARG A 92 -6.30 24.34 -19.48
N SER A 93 -5.46 24.23 -18.44
CA SER A 93 -4.03 23.99 -18.56
C SER A 93 -3.54 23.09 -17.45
N ARG A 94 -2.56 22.22 -17.77
CA ARG A 94 -1.90 21.35 -16.80
C ARG A 94 -1.15 22.14 -15.71
N SER A 95 -0.65 23.33 -16.05
CA SER A 95 0.05 24.22 -15.11
C SER A 95 -0.87 24.87 -14.08
N GLY A 96 -2.18 24.83 -14.27
CA GLY A 96 -3.16 25.33 -13.31
C GLY A 96 -3.61 24.32 -12.26
N VAL A 97 -3.07 23.11 -12.30
CA VAL A 97 -3.31 22.07 -11.29
C VAL A 97 -2.18 22.10 -10.28
N ASP A 98 -2.52 22.02 -9.00
CA ASP A 98 -1.54 21.98 -7.92
C ASP A 98 -0.51 20.84 -8.15
N ARG A 99 0.77 21.16 -7.99
CA ARG A 99 1.86 20.21 -8.18
C ARG A 99 1.70 18.96 -7.30
N ASP A 100 1.16 19.12 -6.10
CA ASP A 100 0.94 18.04 -5.15
C ASP A 100 -0.06 17.01 -5.67
N LEU A 101 -1.08 17.44 -6.45
CA LEU A 101 -2.04 16.52 -7.07
C LEU A 101 -1.41 15.69 -8.18
N TRP A 102 -0.46 16.24 -8.93
CA TRP A 102 0.33 15.48 -9.90
C TRP A 102 1.23 14.44 -9.24
N LEU A 103 1.84 14.79 -8.10
CA LEU A 103 2.62 13.85 -7.29
C LEU A 103 1.75 12.71 -6.76
N LEU A 104 0.54 13.04 -6.27
CA LEU A 104 -0.42 12.02 -5.82
C LEU A 104 -0.83 11.07 -6.95
N LEU A 105 -1.11 11.60 -8.13
CA LEU A 105 -1.42 10.78 -9.30
C LEU A 105 -0.27 9.82 -9.63
N GLY A 106 0.98 10.29 -9.56
CA GLY A 106 2.17 9.46 -9.73
C GLY A 106 2.29 8.37 -8.67
N ILE A 107 2.08 8.71 -7.40
CA ILE A 107 2.12 7.75 -6.27
C ILE A 107 1.03 6.68 -6.42
N TYR A 108 -0.21 7.08 -6.72
CA TYR A 108 -1.31 6.12 -6.89
C TYR A 108 -1.15 5.27 -8.15
N GLY A 109 -0.59 5.84 -9.22
CA GLY A 109 -0.22 5.09 -10.41
C GLY A 109 0.85 4.03 -10.12
N ALA A 110 1.90 4.40 -9.39
CA ALA A 110 2.94 3.46 -8.97
C ALA A 110 2.38 2.38 -8.03
N MET A 111 1.51 2.74 -7.10
CA MET A 111 0.81 1.80 -6.23
C MET A 111 -0.01 0.78 -7.03
N LEU A 112 -0.76 1.24 -8.02
CA LEU A 112 -1.55 0.36 -8.89
C LEU A 112 -0.66 -0.59 -9.70
N VAL A 113 0.45 -0.10 -10.24
CA VAL A 113 1.42 -0.93 -10.97
C VAL A 113 2.00 -2.00 -10.05
N LEU A 114 2.41 -1.65 -8.84
CA LEU A 114 2.90 -2.61 -7.85
C LEU A 114 1.83 -3.64 -7.49
N TYR A 115 0.59 -3.21 -7.26
CA TYR A 115 -0.53 -4.11 -6.97
C TYR A 115 -0.72 -5.15 -8.09
N VAL A 116 -0.82 -4.69 -9.34
CA VAL A 116 -0.98 -5.59 -10.51
C VAL A 116 0.22 -6.52 -10.67
N LEU A 117 1.44 -5.98 -10.56
CA LEU A 117 2.67 -6.75 -10.70
C LEU A 117 2.74 -7.90 -9.69
N PHE A 118 2.49 -7.61 -8.41
CA PHE A 118 2.57 -8.62 -7.36
C PHE A 118 1.39 -9.61 -7.37
N ASN A 119 0.23 -9.22 -7.88
CA ASN A 119 -0.85 -10.16 -8.17
C ASN A 119 -0.48 -11.14 -9.29
N CYS A 120 0.20 -10.66 -10.33
CA CYS A 120 0.63 -11.52 -11.44
C CYS A 120 1.78 -12.45 -11.06
N ILE A 121 2.75 -11.97 -10.29
CA ILE A 121 3.94 -12.75 -9.90
C ILE A 121 3.60 -13.69 -8.73
N SER A 122 2.72 -13.26 -7.83
CA SER A 122 2.33 -13.97 -6.60
C SER A 122 3.52 -14.63 -5.86
N PRO A 123 4.43 -13.83 -5.27
CA PRO A 123 5.63 -14.37 -4.63
C PRO A 123 5.30 -15.27 -3.44
N ASN A 124 4.16 -15.07 -2.81
CA ASN A 124 3.66 -15.85 -1.71
C ASN A 124 2.13 -15.96 -1.72
N ASN A 125 1.62 -17.09 -1.28
CA ASN A 125 0.20 -17.38 -1.18
C ASN A 125 -0.25 -17.43 0.28
N ARG A 126 -1.57 -17.33 0.50
CA ARG A 126 -2.15 -17.52 1.83
C ARG A 126 -2.02 -18.98 2.27
N PRO A 127 -1.78 -19.25 3.56
CA PRO A 127 -1.69 -20.63 4.09
C PRO A 127 -3.07 -21.31 4.22
N ILE A 128 -4.10 -20.75 3.60
CA ILE A 128 -5.48 -21.24 3.59
C ILE A 128 -6.10 -21.05 2.23
N LEU A 129 -7.01 -21.93 1.88
CA LEU A 129 -7.86 -21.73 0.72
C LEU A 129 -9.05 -20.84 1.12
N GLU A 130 -9.29 -19.78 0.37
CA GLU A 130 -10.48 -18.96 0.45
C GLU A 130 -11.39 -19.36 -0.70
N ASP A 131 -12.60 -19.84 -0.40
CA ASP A 131 -13.55 -20.39 -1.39
C ASP A 131 -12.94 -21.49 -2.30
N GLY A 132 -11.98 -22.25 -1.76
CA GLY A 132 -11.29 -23.32 -2.48
C GLY A 132 -10.18 -22.84 -3.42
N VAL A 133 -9.84 -21.57 -3.40
CA VAL A 133 -8.80 -20.96 -4.23
C VAL A 133 -7.66 -20.44 -3.36
N CYS A 134 -6.42 -20.65 -3.82
CA CYS A 134 -5.24 -20.09 -3.18
C CYS A 134 -5.01 -18.65 -3.63
N GLU A 135 -5.14 -17.70 -2.71
CA GLU A 135 -4.98 -16.28 -3.00
C GLU A 135 -3.57 -15.77 -2.71
N PRO A 136 -3.08 -14.79 -3.51
CA PRO A 136 -1.85 -14.06 -3.21
C PRO A 136 -1.91 -13.40 -1.83
N SER A 137 -0.83 -13.51 -1.05
CA SER A 137 -0.73 -12.92 0.28
C SER A 137 0.24 -11.76 0.38
N PHE A 138 1.15 -11.62 -0.56
CA PHE A 138 2.23 -10.63 -0.47
C PHE A 138 2.43 -9.83 -1.76
N PRO A 139 2.62 -8.51 -1.66
CA PRO A 139 2.34 -7.70 -0.47
C PRO A 139 0.83 -7.62 -0.18
N SER A 140 0.46 -7.43 1.09
CA SER A 140 -0.95 -7.25 1.45
C SER A 140 -1.54 -6.04 0.73
N SER A 141 -2.53 -6.27 -0.11
CA SER A 141 -3.24 -5.22 -0.85
C SER A 141 -3.89 -4.20 0.09
N HIS A 142 -4.50 -4.67 1.17
CA HIS A 142 -5.10 -3.83 2.21
C HIS A 142 -4.08 -2.91 2.87
N THR A 143 -2.92 -3.45 3.25
CA THR A 143 -1.84 -2.66 3.85
C THR A 143 -1.28 -1.65 2.85
N LEU A 144 -1.05 -2.06 1.61
CA LEU A 144 -0.55 -1.18 0.56
C LEU A 144 -1.49 0.00 0.31
N LEU A 145 -2.79 -0.28 0.17
CA LEU A 145 -3.83 0.74 -0.03
C LEU A 145 -3.96 1.64 1.20
N ALA A 146 -4.12 1.07 2.39
CA ALA A 146 -4.31 1.84 3.62
C ALA A 146 -3.13 2.77 3.90
N VAL A 147 -1.90 2.27 3.87
CA VAL A 147 -0.70 3.07 4.16
C VAL A 147 -0.51 4.17 3.11
N THR A 148 -0.67 3.84 1.82
CA THR A 148 -0.48 4.83 0.76
C THR A 148 -1.57 5.91 0.80
N MET A 149 -2.83 5.53 0.91
CA MET A 149 -3.94 6.48 0.86
C MET A 149 -4.07 7.30 2.16
N CYS A 150 -3.97 6.67 3.33
CA CYS A 150 -4.02 7.41 4.60
C CYS A 150 -2.79 8.29 4.79
N GLY A 151 -1.58 7.81 4.44
CA GLY A 151 -0.35 8.57 4.53
C GLY A 151 -0.38 9.82 3.64
N THR A 152 -0.79 9.67 2.39
CA THR A 152 -0.92 10.79 1.45
C THR A 152 -2.03 11.76 1.86
N ALA A 153 -3.18 11.27 2.33
CA ALA A 153 -4.27 12.12 2.82
C ALA A 153 -3.84 12.94 4.03
N MET A 154 -3.13 12.33 4.97
CA MET A 154 -2.59 13.02 6.15
C MET A 154 -1.60 14.12 5.76
N ILE A 155 -0.67 13.87 4.84
CA ILE A 155 0.28 14.86 4.35
C ILE A 155 -0.47 16.03 3.70
N GLN A 156 -1.45 15.76 2.85
CA GLN A 156 -2.27 16.77 2.19
C GLN A 156 -3.07 17.60 3.19
N ALA A 157 -3.68 16.97 4.19
CA ALA A 157 -4.42 17.67 5.24
C ALA A 157 -3.52 18.64 6.02
N VAL A 158 -2.34 18.19 6.46
CA VAL A 158 -1.37 19.02 7.17
C VAL A 158 -0.90 20.21 6.32
N GLN A 159 -0.60 19.99 5.03
CA GLN A 159 -0.16 21.05 4.13
C GLN A 159 -1.26 22.11 3.94
N ARG A 160 -2.51 21.69 3.73
CA ARG A 160 -3.65 22.60 3.52
C ARG A 160 -4.00 23.39 4.79
N ILE A 161 -3.93 22.76 5.97
CA ILE A 161 -4.13 23.47 7.25
C ILE A 161 -3.06 24.53 7.45
N ARG A 162 -1.78 24.21 7.19
CA ARG A 162 -0.68 25.19 7.28
C ARG A 162 -0.86 26.37 6.32
N GLN A 163 -1.30 26.12 5.09
CA GLN A 163 -1.56 27.17 4.10
C GLN A 163 -2.79 28.01 4.44
N GLY A 164 -3.84 27.42 5.02
CA GLY A 164 -5.05 28.13 5.47
C GLY A 164 -4.86 28.94 6.75
N GLY A 165 -3.96 28.53 7.62
CA GLY A 165 -3.63 29.25 8.88
C GLY A 165 -2.72 30.47 8.70
N LEU A 166 -2.20 30.70 7.48
CA LEU A 166 -1.37 31.86 7.10
C LEU A 166 -2.18 32.95 6.38
N ARG A 167 -3.51 32.79 6.27
CA ARG A 167 -4.45 33.77 5.73
C ARG A 167 -5.34 34.28 6.86
#